data_e885bc77cee48c019973468fb49cf8db
#
_entry.id   e885bc77cee48c019973468fb49cf8db
#
_cell.length_a   1.000
_cell.length_b   1.000
_cell.length_c   1.000
_cell.angle_alpha   90.00
_cell.angle_beta   90.00
_cell.angle_gamma   90.00
#
_symmetry.space_group_name_H-M   'P 1'
#
loop_
_entity.id
_entity.type
_entity.pdbx_description
1 polymer ?
#
loop_
_entity_poly.entity_id
_entity_poly.type
_entity_poly.pdbx_seq_one_letter_code
_entity_poly.pdbx_strand_id
1 'polypeptide(L)'
;MDPYHRSGQSISPYFRYIALCVALTLIGCASPGPPRAPSLQLPQPVRNLTAQRIGNTVELHFTAPASTTDKVDLRGPTLSGQLCRQLPHQPCLPVSPRTSISIDHSHGSHNFVTWTDTLPPTLANGIPQLITYRVEFFSPASRSAGPSNQAFTASGQAPASVENLHAEGSRLGTIILWSPSETPGDVVLRRENLSPATSKSKPIIWLQTNDANSAINRTLDTTALPATPYRYTAQRRSSVHLGDRTIELRSELSAPIVFTLSQTYPPPAPTGLNAAGYSTETSAFAIDLIWQPVNETGLVTPLAGYNLYRETLDAAGRPTSPSTQLNTSPIPQPSFHDATANAVATYRYSVTAIDVKGNQSAAITLVVPPSTKL
;
A
#
# COMPACT_ATOMS: atom_id res chain seq x y z
N MET A 1 69.00 35.36 -71.64
CA MET A 1 70.31 34.89 -71.13
C MET A 1 70.07 34.19 -69.80
N ASP A 2 70.03 32.86 -69.86
CA ASP A 2 70.06 31.93 -68.71
C ASP A 2 71.26 32.16 -67.81
N PRO A 3 71.32 31.53 -66.58
CA PRO A 3 70.85 30.18 -66.30
C PRO A 3 70.23 29.90 -64.90
N TYR A 4 69.51 28.83 -64.87
CA TYR A 4 69.07 27.99 -63.73
C TYR A 4 70.20 27.62 -62.77
N HIS A 5 69.91 27.72 -61.48
CA HIS A 5 70.63 26.96 -60.43
C HIS A 5 69.69 26.04 -59.70
N ARG A 6 69.75 24.75 -59.95
CA ARG A 6 69.16 23.66 -59.18
C ARG A 6 70.03 23.35 -57.96
N SER A 7 69.58 23.61 -56.77
CA SER A 7 70.22 23.10 -55.56
C SER A 7 69.59 21.76 -55.18
N GLY A 8 70.33 20.68 -55.39
CA GLY A 8 69.97 19.35 -54.90
C GLY A 8 70.24 19.29 -53.41
N GLN A 9 69.15 19.18 -52.61
CA GLN A 9 69.27 18.83 -51.19
C GLN A 9 69.51 17.32 -51.07
N SER A 10 70.74 16.94 -50.67
CA SER A 10 71.06 15.57 -50.27
C SER A 10 70.42 15.27 -48.92
N ILE A 11 69.42 14.38 -48.90
CA ILE A 11 68.84 13.87 -47.70
C ILE A 11 69.87 13.02 -46.97
N SER A 12 70.24 13.42 -45.75
CA SER A 12 71.21 12.75 -44.89
C SER A 12 70.82 11.26 -44.69
N PRO A 13 71.84 10.35 -44.81
CA PRO A 13 71.63 8.93 -44.66
C PRO A 13 70.94 8.58 -43.30
N TYR A 14 71.10 9.39 -42.27
CA TYR A 14 70.41 9.20 -40.94
C TYR A 14 68.91 9.31 -41.03
N PHE A 15 68.37 10.10 -41.95
CA PHE A 15 66.91 10.22 -42.11
C PHE A 15 66.30 8.97 -42.72
N ARG A 16 67.07 8.23 -43.54
CA ARG A 16 66.62 6.95 -44.12
C ARG A 16 66.60 5.81 -43.07
N TYR A 17 67.54 5.83 -42.12
CA TYR A 17 67.56 4.82 -41.03
C TYR A 17 66.52 5.12 -40.01
N ILE A 18 66.21 6.38 -39.68
CA ILE A 18 65.10 6.74 -38.76
C ILE A 18 63.78 6.37 -39.39
N ALA A 19 63.53 6.62 -40.68
CA ALA A 19 62.27 6.20 -41.36
C ALA A 19 62.13 4.68 -41.44
N LEU A 20 63.22 3.93 -41.58
CA LEU A 20 63.23 2.48 -41.61
C LEU A 20 62.99 1.89 -40.21
N CYS A 21 63.58 2.48 -39.16
CA CYS A 21 63.34 2.07 -37.79
C CYS A 21 61.83 2.34 -37.33
N VAL A 22 61.28 3.50 -37.73
CA VAL A 22 59.88 3.84 -37.44
C VAL A 22 58.89 2.91 -38.18
N ALA A 23 59.23 2.51 -39.41
CA ALA A 23 58.39 1.55 -40.17
C ALA A 23 58.45 0.13 -39.59
N LEU A 24 59.58 -0.25 -38.96
CA LEU A 24 59.72 -1.57 -38.30
C LEU A 24 58.96 -1.68 -36.90
N THR A 25 58.74 -0.54 -36.24
CA THR A 25 58.01 -0.53 -34.96
C THR A 25 56.47 -0.55 -35.14
N LEU A 26 55.95 -0.36 -36.35
CA LEU A 26 54.53 -0.41 -36.67
C LEU A 26 54.03 -1.81 -37.06
N ILE A 27 54.91 -2.80 -37.14
CA ILE A 27 54.52 -4.20 -37.28
C ILE A 27 54.28 -4.74 -35.85
N GLY A 28 53.35 -4.09 -35.11
CA GLY A 28 52.75 -4.66 -33.94
C GLY A 28 51.95 -5.88 -34.38
N CYS A 29 52.46 -7.08 -34.07
CA CYS A 29 51.69 -8.30 -34.17
C CYS A 29 50.44 -8.11 -33.34
N ALA A 30 49.31 -7.70 -33.96
CA ALA A 30 48.00 -7.97 -33.43
C ALA A 30 47.89 -9.49 -33.43
N SER A 31 48.33 -10.13 -32.37
CA SER A 31 48.08 -11.55 -32.14
C SER A 31 46.56 -11.69 -32.04
N PRO A 32 45.90 -12.28 -33.01
CA PRO A 32 44.46 -12.55 -32.84
C PRO A 32 44.33 -13.36 -31.55
N GLY A 33 43.59 -12.85 -30.58
CA GLY A 33 43.31 -13.58 -29.36
C GLY A 33 42.79 -14.98 -29.71
N PRO A 34 42.94 -15.94 -28.79
CA PRO A 34 42.48 -17.31 -29.06
C PRO A 34 41.06 -17.29 -29.58
N PRO A 35 40.74 -18.04 -30.62
CA PRO A 35 39.40 -18.09 -31.21
C PRO A 35 38.40 -18.38 -30.10
N ARG A 36 37.43 -17.50 -29.90
CA ARG A 36 36.34 -17.75 -28.94
C ARG A 36 35.55 -18.96 -29.46
N ALA A 37 35.30 -19.91 -28.56
CA ALA A 37 34.39 -21.02 -28.87
C ALA A 37 33.05 -20.48 -29.40
N PRO A 38 32.42 -21.12 -30.39
CA PRO A 38 31.13 -20.71 -30.89
C PRO A 38 30.12 -20.59 -29.76
N SER A 39 29.40 -19.49 -29.69
CA SER A 39 28.34 -19.31 -28.69
C SER A 39 27.28 -20.39 -28.88
N LEU A 40 26.92 -21.08 -27.80
CA LEU A 40 25.82 -22.04 -27.80
C LEU A 40 24.46 -21.34 -27.74
N GLN A 41 24.42 -20.02 -27.64
CA GLN A 41 23.22 -19.18 -27.54
C GLN A 41 22.26 -19.66 -26.44
N LEU A 42 22.81 -20.09 -25.29
CA LEU A 42 22.01 -20.57 -24.16
C LEU A 42 21.41 -19.39 -23.42
N PRO A 43 20.08 -19.37 -23.18
CA PRO A 43 19.46 -18.36 -22.35
C PRO A 43 20.06 -18.37 -20.94
N GLN A 44 20.25 -17.20 -20.33
CA GLN A 44 20.71 -17.12 -18.94
C GLN A 44 19.69 -17.80 -18.01
N PRO A 45 20.13 -18.52 -16.96
CA PRO A 45 19.22 -19.06 -15.95
C PRO A 45 18.55 -17.93 -15.17
N VAL A 46 17.25 -18.07 -14.91
CA VAL A 46 16.50 -17.18 -14.02
C VAL A 46 17.11 -17.22 -12.61
N ARG A 47 17.22 -16.05 -11.95
CA ARG A 47 17.83 -15.91 -10.61
C ARG A 47 16.90 -15.34 -9.56
N ASN A 48 15.71 -14.91 -9.95
CA ASN A 48 14.72 -14.26 -9.11
C ASN A 48 13.36 -14.96 -9.12
N LEU A 49 13.34 -16.27 -9.34
CA LEU A 49 12.11 -17.04 -9.24
C LEU A 49 11.59 -17.00 -7.81
N THR A 50 10.33 -16.64 -7.66
CA THR A 50 9.56 -16.69 -6.41
C THR A 50 8.28 -17.50 -6.62
N ALA A 51 7.76 -18.09 -5.55
CA ALA A 51 6.51 -18.84 -5.56
C ALA A 51 5.59 -18.33 -4.45
N GLN A 52 4.32 -18.12 -4.78
CA GLN A 52 3.28 -17.74 -3.84
C GLN A 52 2.06 -18.62 -4.04
N ARG A 53 1.58 -19.25 -2.98
CA ARG A 53 0.38 -20.07 -3.05
C ARG A 53 -0.86 -19.30 -2.64
N ILE A 54 -1.87 -19.31 -3.51
CA ILE A 54 -3.19 -18.70 -3.30
C ILE A 54 -4.24 -19.80 -3.55
N GLY A 55 -4.93 -20.22 -2.51
CA GLY A 55 -5.84 -21.36 -2.58
C GLY A 55 -5.11 -22.61 -3.08
N ASN A 56 -5.60 -23.18 -4.18
CA ASN A 56 -5.01 -24.35 -4.83
C ASN A 56 -4.04 -24.00 -5.95
N THR A 57 -3.81 -22.73 -6.24
CA THR A 57 -2.92 -22.25 -7.30
C THR A 57 -1.64 -21.71 -6.73
N VAL A 58 -0.51 -22.06 -7.36
CA VAL A 58 0.80 -21.48 -7.08
C VAL A 58 1.16 -20.53 -8.19
N GLU A 59 1.34 -19.26 -7.85
CA GLU A 59 1.85 -18.25 -8.76
C GLU A 59 3.38 -18.19 -8.66
N LEU A 60 4.02 -18.22 -9.82
CA LEU A 60 5.47 -18.20 -9.98
C LEU A 60 5.85 -16.93 -10.73
N HIS A 61 6.53 -16.04 -10.03
CA HIS A 61 6.94 -14.76 -10.57
C HIS A 61 8.45 -14.74 -10.81
N PHE A 62 8.85 -14.28 -11.98
CA PHE A 62 10.27 -14.15 -12.35
C PHE A 62 10.45 -13.15 -13.49
N THR A 63 11.71 -12.76 -13.72
CA THR A 63 12.10 -12.02 -14.92
C THR A 63 12.68 -13.00 -15.94
N ALA A 64 12.09 -13.05 -17.14
CA ALA A 64 12.62 -13.87 -18.22
C ALA A 64 13.98 -13.32 -18.68
N PRO A 65 14.94 -14.21 -19.05
CA PRO A 65 16.21 -13.77 -19.53
C PRO A 65 16.09 -13.02 -20.87
N ALA A 66 16.76 -11.88 -20.99
CA ALA A 66 16.89 -11.11 -22.24
C ALA A 66 18.17 -11.42 -23.00
N SER A 67 19.12 -12.09 -22.36
CA SER A 67 20.45 -12.38 -22.95
C SER A 67 20.88 -13.83 -22.73
N THR A 68 21.90 -14.20 -23.50
CA THR A 68 22.57 -15.51 -23.37
C THR A 68 23.62 -15.50 -22.26
N THR A 69 24.14 -16.67 -21.91
CA THR A 69 25.27 -16.83 -20.98
C THR A 69 26.53 -16.08 -21.44
N ASP A 70 26.67 -15.83 -22.74
CA ASP A 70 27.78 -15.07 -23.35
C ASP A 70 27.50 -13.57 -23.36
N LYS A 71 26.42 -13.10 -22.69
CA LYS A 71 26.00 -11.69 -22.63
C LYS A 71 25.63 -11.09 -23.98
N VAL A 72 25.14 -11.91 -24.90
CA VAL A 72 24.57 -11.51 -26.18
C VAL A 72 23.06 -11.51 -26.06
N ASP A 73 22.38 -10.49 -26.58
CA ASP A 73 20.92 -10.44 -26.56
C ASP A 73 20.31 -11.64 -27.26
N LEU A 74 19.27 -12.18 -26.67
CA LEU A 74 18.51 -13.28 -27.26
C LEU A 74 17.89 -12.82 -28.57
N ARG A 75 17.97 -13.67 -29.59
CA ARG A 75 17.37 -13.41 -30.90
C ARG A 75 16.00 -14.03 -30.97
N GLY A 76 15.06 -13.30 -31.55
CA GLY A 76 13.69 -13.76 -31.78
C GLY A 76 12.68 -13.28 -30.72
N PRO A 77 11.39 -13.24 -31.07
CA PRO A 77 10.33 -12.68 -30.25
C PRO A 77 9.87 -13.62 -29.13
N THR A 78 10.30 -14.88 -29.14
CA THR A 78 9.81 -15.88 -28.19
C THR A 78 10.95 -16.70 -27.60
N LEU A 79 10.75 -17.12 -26.35
CA LEU A 79 11.65 -18.00 -25.62
C LEU A 79 10.86 -19.21 -25.08
N SER A 80 11.38 -20.41 -25.29
CA SER A 80 10.75 -21.65 -24.81
C SER A 80 11.25 -21.98 -23.41
N GLY A 81 10.34 -22.19 -22.47
CA GLY A 81 10.64 -22.54 -21.07
C GLY A 81 9.79 -23.67 -20.55
N GLN A 82 10.23 -24.26 -19.45
CA GLN A 82 9.55 -25.35 -18.76
C GLN A 82 9.57 -25.10 -17.24
N LEU A 83 8.42 -25.28 -16.62
CA LEU A 83 8.26 -25.31 -15.17
C LEU A 83 8.34 -26.73 -14.68
N CYS A 84 9.14 -27.00 -13.62
CA CYS A 84 9.09 -28.26 -12.91
C CYS A 84 8.76 -28.07 -11.44
N ARG A 85 8.07 -29.05 -10.87
CA ARG A 85 7.71 -29.19 -9.47
C ARG A 85 8.42 -30.39 -8.85
N GLN A 86 9.01 -30.18 -7.69
CA GLN A 86 9.73 -31.19 -6.95
C GLN A 86 9.12 -31.36 -5.56
N LEU A 87 8.81 -32.59 -5.18
CA LEU A 87 8.44 -32.99 -3.83
C LEU A 87 9.67 -33.52 -3.09
N PRO A 88 9.62 -33.61 -1.74
CA PRO A 88 10.73 -34.17 -0.95
C PRO A 88 11.15 -35.54 -1.48
N HIS A 89 12.46 -35.75 -1.61
CA HIS A 89 13.07 -37.01 -2.09
C HIS A 89 12.65 -37.44 -3.51
N GLN A 90 12.05 -36.56 -4.30
CA GLN A 90 11.67 -36.83 -5.68
C GLN A 90 12.44 -35.96 -6.67
N PRO A 91 12.59 -36.40 -7.94
CA PRO A 91 13.13 -35.53 -8.99
C PRO A 91 12.19 -34.37 -9.29
N CYS A 92 12.72 -33.30 -9.91
CA CYS A 92 11.88 -32.21 -10.42
C CYS A 92 11.15 -32.70 -11.68
N LEU A 93 9.82 -32.81 -11.60
CA LEU A 93 8.98 -33.30 -12.70
C LEU A 93 8.33 -32.09 -13.43
N PRO A 94 8.28 -32.11 -14.75
CA PRO A 94 7.56 -31.09 -15.51
C PRO A 94 6.09 -30.98 -15.07
N VAL A 95 5.64 -29.76 -14.84
CA VAL A 95 4.23 -29.47 -14.50
C VAL A 95 3.36 -29.44 -15.76
N SER A 96 3.96 -28.98 -16.86
CA SER A 96 3.29 -28.86 -18.17
C SER A 96 4.30 -29.07 -19.28
N PRO A 97 3.86 -29.21 -20.53
CA PRO A 97 4.74 -29.11 -21.71
C PRO A 97 5.48 -27.79 -21.72
N ARG A 98 6.54 -27.69 -22.52
CA ARG A 98 7.27 -26.43 -22.71
C ARG A 98 6.33 -25.34 -23.23
N THR A 99 6.41 -24.16 -22.61
CA THR A 99 5.60 -23.00 -22.94
C THR A 99 6.48 -21.92 -23.53
N SER A 100 6.04 -21.30 -24.62
CA SER A 100 6.71 -20.17 -25.24
C SER A 100 6.21 -18.87 -24.61
N ILE A 101 7.14 -17.99 -24.26
CA ILE A 101 6.84 -16.64 -23.78
C ILE A 101 7.34 -15.60 -24.78
N SER A 102 6.66 -14.49 -24.91
CA SER A 102 7.12 -13.33 -25.68
C SER A 102 8.18 -12.56 -24.90
N ILE A 103 9.23 -12.11 -25.60
CA ILE A 103 10.28 -11.27 -25.04
C ILE A 103 10.18 -9.90 -25.68
N ASP A 104 10.09 -8.88 -24.86
CA ASP A 104 10.24 -7.50 -25.30
C ASP A 104 11.73 -7.13 -25.26
N HIS A 105 12.27 -6.75 -26.43
CA HIS A 105 13.66 -6.33 -26.61
C HIS A 105 13.84 -4.81 -26.54
N SER A 106 12.81 -4.03 -26.20
CA SER A 106 12.93 -2.60 -26.02
C SER A 106 13.89 -2.27 -24.86
N HIS A 107 14.71 -1.23 -25.04
CA HIS A 107 15.67 -0.81 -24.03
C HIS A 107 14.97 -0.47 -22.70
N GLY A 108 15.39 -1.13 -21.62
CA GLY A 108 14.83 -0.93 -20.27
C GLY A 108 13.57 -1.73 -19.97
N SER A 109 13.06 -2.59 -20.87
CA SER A 109 11.96 -3.47 -20.57
C SER A 109 12.41 -4.59 -19.62
N HIS A 110 11.65 -4.75 -18.54
CA HIS A 110 11.77 -5.91 -17.65
C HIS A 110 10.71 -6.93 -18.05
N ASN A 111 11.12 -8.06 -18.63
CA ASN A 111 10.21 -9.15 -19.04
C ASN A 111 9.69 -9.91 -17.80
N PHE A 112 8.82 -9.27 -17.00
CA PHE A 112 8.18 -9.92 -15.87
C PHE A 112 7.17 -10.96 -16.38
N VAL A 113 7.30 -12.16 -15.86
CA VAL A 113 6.47 -13.30 -16.22
C VAL A 113 5.83 -13.86 -14.96
N THR A 114 4.55 -14.21 -15.06
CA THR A 114 3.84 -15.00 -14.07
C THR A 114 3.39 -16.30 -14.72
N TRP A 115 3.83 -17.42 -14.17
CA TRP A 115 3.31 -18.73 -14.47
C TRP A 115 2.50 -19.27 -13.31
N THR A 116 1.58 -20.17 -13.59
CA THR A 116 0.72 -20.78 -12.58
C THR A 116 0.81 -22.30 -12.64
N ASP A 117 0.74 -22.91 -11.46
CA ASP A 117 0.57 -24.35 -11.29
C ASP A 117 -0.62 -24.59 -10.36
N THR A 118 -1.64 -25.28 -10.85
CA THR A 118 -2.77 -25.73 -10.03
C THR A 118 -2.40 -27.05 -9.36
N LEU A 119 -2.36 -27.06 -8.03
CA LEU A 119 -2.04 -28.27 -7.28
C LEU A 119 -3.15 -29.29 -7.41
N PRO A 120 -2.83 -30.56 -7.67
CA PRO A 120 -3.82 -31.61 -7.65
C PRO A 120 -4.40 -31.78 -6.22
N PRO A 121 -5.63 -32.29 -6.07
CA PRO A 121 -6.29 -32.43 -4.77
C PRO A 121 -5.45 -33.17 -3.71
N THR A 122 -4.63 -34.13 -4.14
CA THR A 122 -3.74 -34.88 -3.27
C THR A 122 -2.64 -34.03 -2.62
N LEU A 123 -2.23 -32.94 -3.28
CA LEU A 123 -1.29 -31.97 -2.74
C LEU A 123 -2.00 -30.79 -2.06
N ALA A 124 -3.11 -30.35 -2.66
CA ALA A 124 -3.87 -29.19 -2.16
C ALA A 124 -4.50 -29.46 -0.78
N ASN A 125 -4.99 -30.69 -0.56
CA ASN A 125 -5.68 -31.10 0.69
C ASN A 125 -4.92 -32.16 1.49
N GLY A 126 -3.70 -32.51 1.05
CA GLY A 126 -2.88 -33.54 1.69
C GLY A 126 -2.13 -33.04 2.93
N ILE A 127 -1.20 -33.88 3.39
CA ILE A 127 -0.29 -33.50 4.48
C ILE A 127 0.62 -32.37 4.01
N PRO A 128 0.84 -31.33 4.83
CA PRO A 128 1.79 -30.27 4.49
C PRO A 128 3.21 -30.81 4.28
N GLN A 129 3.77 -30.53 3.10
CA GLN A 129 5.14 -30.85 2.72
C GLN A 129 5.71 -29.76 1.83
N LEU A 130 7.03 -29.62 1.84
CA LEU A 130 7.71 -28.62 1.03
C LEU A 130 7.59 -28.95 -0.46
N ILE A 131 7.17 -27.96 -1.26
CA ILE A 131 7.16 -28.01 -2.71
C ILE A 131 8.22 -27.05 -3.21
N THR A 132 9.10 -27.53 -4.08
CA THR A 132 10.14 -26.73 -4.72
C THR A 132 9.84 -26.59 -6.21
N TYR A 133 9.95 -25.37 -6.74
CA TYR A 133 9.81 -25.05 -8.14
C TYR A 133 11.11 -24.58 -8.74
N ARG A 134 11.30 -24.89 -10.02
CA ARG A 134 12.37 -24.35 -10.86
C ARG A 134 11.82 -24.10 -12.27
N VAL A 135 12.37 -23.10 -12.92
CA VAL A 135 12.09 -22.78 -14.33
C VAL A 135 13.38 -22.96 -15.12
N GLU A 136 13.27 -23.51 -16.31
CA GLU A 136 14.40 -23.72 -17.22
C GLU A 136 14.03 -23.23 -18.62
N PHE A 137 14.93 -22.46 -19.23
CA PHE A 137 14.75 -21.93 -20.58
C PHE A 137 15.70 -22.60 -21.56
N PHE A 138 15.23 -22.75 -22.80
CA PHE A 138 15.91 -23.52 -23.82
C PHE A 138 16.19 -22.66 -25.06
N SER A 139 17.35 -22.90 -25.66
CA SER A 139 17.69 -22.38 -26.97
C SER A 139 16.82 -23.05 -28.06
N PRO A 140 16.77 -22.52 -29.32
CA PRO A 140 16.08 -23.15 -30.41
C PRO A 140 16.57 -24.61 -30.71
N ALA A 141 17.82 -24.90 -30.36
CA ALA A 141 18.41 -26.24 -30.44
C ALA A 141 18.08 -27.14 -29.22
N SER A 142 17.09 -26.75 -28.38
CA SER A 142 16.68 -27.46 -27.17
C SER A 142 17.79 -27.66 -26.13
N ARG A 143 18.78 -26.79 -26.11
CA ARG A 143 19.85 -26.76 -25.10
C ARG A 143 19.57 -25.70 -24.05
N SER A 144 19.95 -25.96 -22.81
CA SER A 144 19.77 -25.06 -21.66
C SER A 144 21.09 -24.78 -20.96
N ALA A 145 21.15 -23.64 -20.27
CA ALA A 145 22.23 -23.31 -19.34
C ALA A 145 21.96 -23.82 -17.91
N GLY A 146 20.88 -24.55 -17.71
CA GLY A 146 20.46 -25.09 -16.41
C GLY A 146 19.24 -24.38 -15.83
N PRO A 147 18.71 -24.92 -14.74
CA PRO A 147 17.51 -24.39 -14.10
C PRO A 147 17.76 -23.08 -13.33
N SER A 148 16.68 -22.41 -12.97
CA SER A 148 16.65 -21.24 -12.10
C SER A 148 17.13 -21.53 -10.68
N ASN A 149 17.14 -20.47 -9.83
CA ASN A 149 17.08 -20.66 -8.38
C ASN A 149 15.82 -21.46 -7.99
N GLN A 150 15.85 -22.01 -6.78
CA GLN A 150 14.68 -22.68 -6.18
C GLN A 150 13.69 -21.65 -5.63
N ALA A 151 12.40 -21.89 -5.87
CA ALA A 151 11.32 -21.21 -5.20
C ALA A 151 10.50 -22.22 -4.41
N PHE A 152 10.00 -21.83 -3.25
CA PHE A 152 9.40 -22.75 -2.28
C PHE A 152 7.96 -22.36 -1.97
N THR A 153 7.12 -23.38 -1.84
CA THR A 153 5.79 -23.29 -1.25
C THR A 153 5.48 -24.57 -0.47
N ALA A 154 4.25 -24.73 0.03
CA ALA A 154 3.84 -25.91 0.74
C ALA A 154 2.58 -26.55 0.14
N SER A 155 2.46 -27.88 0.24
CA SER A 155 1.20 -28.60 0.10
C SER A 155 0.34 -28.46 1.35
N GLY A 156 -0.79 -29.15 1.39
CA GLY A 156 -1.74 -29.09 2.50
C GLY A 156 -2.89 -28.13 2.23
N GLN A 157 -3.84 -28.05 3.16
CA GLN A 157 -5.01 -27.21 3.01
C GLN A 157 -4.64 -25.72 3.12
N ALA A 158 -5.01 -24.94 2.11
CA ALA A 158 -4.93 -23.50 2.17
C ALA A 158 -6.03 -22.95 3.12
N PRO A 159 -5.84 -21.75 3.74
CA PRO A 159 -6.88 -21.16 4.56
C PRO A 159 -8.12 -20.86 3.72
N ALA A 160 -9.31 -20.97 4.35
CA ALA A 160 -10.57 -20.66 3.69
C ALA A 160 -10.65 -19.18 3.34
N SER A 161 -11.32 -18.87 2.22
CA SER A 161 -11.60 -17.50 1.81
C SER A 161 -12.40 -16.76 2.89
N VAL A 162 -12.24 -15.45 2.93
CA VAL A 162 -13.04 -14.59 3.82
C VAL A 162 -14.43 -14.43 3.24
N GLU A 163 -15.44 -14.77 4.04
CA GLU A 163 -16.84 -14.74 3.62
C GLU A 163 -17.62 -13.60 4.29
N ASN A 164 -18.73 -13.20 3.66
CA ASN A 164 -19.65 -12.17 4.16
C ASN A 164 -18.97 -10.85 4.51
N LEU A 165 -17.98 -10.46 3.68
CA LEU A 165 -17.33 -9.17 3.82
C LEU A 165 -18.38 -8.07 3.66
N HIS A 166 -18.48 -7.15 4.61
CA HIS A 166 -19.33 -5.96 4.53
C HIS A 166 -18.69 -4.79 5.24
N ALA A 167 -19.17 -3.58 4.95
CA ALA A 167 -18.62 -2.35 5.48
C ALA A 167 -19.69 -1.47 6.10
N GLU A 168 -19.36 -0.81 7.20
CA GLU A 168 -20.17 0.15 7.91
C GLU A 168 -19.38 1.45 8.11
N GLY A 169 -20.08 2.58 8.10
CA GLY A 169 -19.47 3.87 8.38
C GLY A 169 -19.42 4.17 9.87
N SER A 170 -18.34 4.82 10.30
CA SER A 170 -18.23 5.36 11.66
C SER A 170 -17.54 6.73 11.64
N ARG A 171 -17.57 7.42 12.79
CA ARG A 171 -16.84 8.70 12.97
C ARG A 171 -15.33 8.58 12.78
N LEU A 172 -14.78 7.38 13.04
CA LEU A 172 -13.36 7.11 13.02
C LEU A 172 -12.87 6.56 11.68
N GLY A 173 -13.77 6.23 10.75
CA GLY A 173 -13.47 5.65 9.47
C GLY A 173 -14.47 4.58 9.05
N THR A 174 -14.03 3.68 8.17
CA THR A 174 -14.83 2.56 7.68
C THR A 174 -14.56 1.32 8.52
N ILE A 175 -15.58 0.76 9.15
CA ILE A 175 -15.52 -0.54 9.83
C ILE A 175 -15.76 -1.61 8.78
N ILE A 176 -14.85 -2.56 8.67
CA ILE A 176 -14.97 -3.73 7.79
C ILE A 176 -15.19 -4.96 8.67
N LEU A 177 -16.22 -5.74 8.34
CA LEU A 177 -16.62 -6.94 9.08
C LEU A 177 -16.66 -8.14 8.13
N TRP A 178 -16.48 -9.35 8.70
CA TRP A 178 -16.54 -10.62 7.97
C TRP A 178 -17.00 -11.76 8.89
N SER A 179 -17.37 -12.88 8.31
CA SER A 179 -17.73 -14.07 9.09
C SER A 179 -16.52 -14.73 9.75
N PRO A 180 -16.70 -15.28 10.96
CA PRO A 180 -15.69 -16.14 11.58
C PRO A 180 -15.37 -17.34 10.69
N SER A 181 -14.18 -17.92 10.86
CA SER A 181 -13.73 -19.09 10.12
C SER A 181 -13.13 -20.11 11.09
N GLU A 182 -13.36 -21.40 10.83
CA GLU A 182 -12.72 -22.48 11.56
C GLU A 182 -11.22 -22.64 11.21
N THR A 183 -10.83 -22.15 10.02
CA THR A 183 -9.39 -22.19 9.63
C THR A 183 -8.65 -21.02 10.26
N PRO A 184 -7.55 -21.27 10.98
CA PRO A 184 -6.76 -20.21 11.58
C PRO A 184 -6.08 -19.35 10.50
N GLY A 185 -5.78 -18.11 10.84
CA GLY A 185 -5.01 -17.22 9.99
C GLY A 185 -5.39 -15.76 10.14
N ASP A 186 -4.43 -14.90 9.85
CA ASP A 186 -4.59 -13.46 9.86
C ASP A 186 -5.35 -13.01 8.60
N VAL A 187 -6.25 -12.04 8.75
CA VAL A 187 -6.96 -11.44 7.63
C VAL A 187 -6.25 -10.15 7.25
N VAL A 188 -5.99 -9.95 5.96
CA VAL A 188 -5.52 -8.68 5.40
C VAL A 188 -6.54 -8.16 4.42
N LEU A 189 -6.71 -6.84 4.40
CA LEU A 189 -7.62 -6.16 3.47
C LEU A 189 -6.82 -5.54 2.33
N ARG A 190 -7.33 -5.69 1.13
CA ARG A 190 -6.90 -4.95 -0.04
C ARG A 190 -7.92 -3.87 -0.33
N ARG A 191 -7.50 -2.60 -0.26
CA ARG A 191 -8.34 -1.45 -0.59
C ARG A 191 -7.89 -0.83 -1.90
N GLU A 192 -8.84 -0.61 -2.80
CA GLU A 192 -8.64 0.05 -4.08
C GLU A 192 -9.49 1.32 -4.14
N ASN A 193 -8.86 2.45 -4.45
CA ASN A 193 -9.58 3.70 -4.67
C ASN A 193 -10.20 3.69 -6.07
N LEU A 194 -11.51 3.86 -6.16
CA LEU A 194 -12.27 3.88 -7.41
C LEU A 194 -12.48 5.29 -7.97
N SER A 195 -12.06 6.33 -7.25
CA SER A 195 -12.11 7.69 -7.79
C SER A 195 -11.11 7.86 -8.93
N PRO A 196 -11.42 8.72 -9.94
CA PRO A 196 -10.45 9.06 -11.00
C PRO A 196 -9.15 9.55 -10.37
N ALA A 197 -8.03 9.04 -10.86
CA ALA A 197 -6.70 9.30 -10.31
C ALA A 197 -6.37 10.79 -10.30
N THR A 198 -6.44 11.42 -9.14
CA THR A 198 -5.67 12.62 -8.86
C THR A 198 -4.28 12.16 -8.39
N SER A 199 -3.31 12.43 -9.17
CA SER A 199 -1.94 11.97 -9.35
C SER A 199 -1.05 11.56 -8.15
N LYS A 200 -1.49 11.46 -6.91
CA LYS A 200 -0.60 11.18 -5.75
C LYS A 200 -1.00 10.03 -4.84
N SER A 201 -2.19 9.46 -4.96
CA SER A 201 -2.60 8.33 -4.11
C SER A 201 -2.30 7.00 -4.79
N LYS A 202 -1.68 6.06 -4.06
CA LYS A 202 -1.55 4.69 -4.54
C LYS A 202 -2.96 4.13 -4.75
N PRO A 203 -3.31 3.65 -5.95
CA PRO A 203 -4.67 3.18 -6.22
C PRO A 203 -5.04 1.95 -5.37
N ILE A 204 -4.04 1.14 -5.00
CA ILE A 204 -4.22 -0.08 -4.21
C ILE A 204 -3.30 -0.03 -3.01
N ILE A 205 -3.85 -0.32 -1.83
CA ILE A 205 -3.09 -0.52 -0.59
C ILE A 205 -3.54 -1.80 0.13
N TRP A 206 -2.62 -2.39 0.90
CA TRP A 206 -2.89 -3.49 1.80
C TRP A 206 -2.94 -2.97 3.24
N LEU A 207 -4.03 -3.27 3.93
CA LEU A 207 -4.24 -2.91 5.33
C LEU A 207 -4.09 -4.16 6.18
N GLN A 208 -3.22 -4.10 7.20
CA GLN A 208 -3.15 -5.15 8.20
C GLN A 208 -4.33 -5.01 9.16
N THR A 209 -4.96 -6.11 9.51
CA THR A 209 -5.93 -6.12 10.59
C THR A 209 -5.18 -6.28 11.90
N ASN A 210 -5.39 -5.39 12.86
CA ASN A 210 -4.60 -5.34 14.10
C ASN A 210 -4.89 -6.48 15.07
N ASP A 211 -5.73 -7.46 14.70
CA ASP A 211 -6.26 -8.46 15.62
C ASP A 211 -5.91 -9.89 15.23
N ALA A 212 -4.64 -10.27 15.38
CA ALA A 212 -4.19 -11.65 15.25
C ALA A 212 -4.87 -12.61 16.26
N ASN A 213 -5.56 -12.05 17.26
CA ASN A 213 -6.24 -12.79 18.33
C ASN A 213 -7.76 -12.56 18.39
N SER A 214 -8.36 -11.98 17.36
CA SER A 214 -9.71 -11.50 17.52
C SER A 214 -10.76 -12.57 17.27
N ALA A 215 -11.45 -12.90 18.34
CA ALA A 215 -12.86 -13.29 18.27
C ALA A 215 -13.75 -12.22 17.58
N ILE A 216 -13.19 -11.08 17.23
CA ILE A 216 -13.85 -9.94 16.61
C ILE A 216 -13.43 -9.92 15.14
N ASN A 217 -14.23 -10.51 14.28
CA ASN A 217 -14.03 -10.54 12.82
C ASN A 217 -14.29 -9.17 12.19
N ARG A 218 -13.53 -8.17 12.61
CA ARG A 218 -13.66 -6.78 12.14
C ARG A 218 -12.35 -6.01 12.23
N THR A 219 -12.23 -4.95 11.44
CA THR A 219 -11.16 -3.97 11.53
C THR A 219 -11.65 -2.58 11.18
N LEU A 220 -10.89 -1.55 11.51
CA LEU A 220 -11.20 -0.15 11.24
C LEU A 220 -10.18 0.43 10.26
N ASP A 221 -10.65 0.87 9.10
CA ASP A 221 -9.87 1.68 8.16
C ASP A 221 -10.04 3.16 8.48
N THR A 222 -9.10 3.72 9.24
CA THR A 222 -9.07 5.14 9.61
C THR A 222 -8.55 6.04 8.48
N THR A 223 -8.07 5.46 7.39
CA THR A 223 -7.48 6.18 6.26
C THR A 223 -8.42 6.30 5.07
N ALA A 224 -9.64 5.75 5.18
CA ALA A 224 -10.69 5.94 4.19
C ALA A 224 -11.19 7.37 4.22
N LEU A 225 -11.14 8.05 3.08
CA LEU A 225 -11.62 9.43 2.96
C LEU A 225 -13.15 9.44 2.76
N PRO A 226 -13.87 10.39 3.38
CA PRO A 226 -15.29 10.58 3.14
C PRO A 226 -15.59 10.88 1.66
N ALA A 227 -16.77 10.48 1.21
CA ALA A 227 -17.27 10.66 -0.16
C ALA A 227 -16.37 10.06 -1.26
N THR A 228 -15.43 9.19 -0.88
CA THR A 228 -14.55 8.50 -1.82
C THR A 228 -14.99 7.04 -1.89
N PRO A 229 -15.34 6.51 -3.08
CA PRO A 229 -15.69 5.10 -3.23
C PRO A 229 -14.43 4.23 -3.20
N TYR A 230 -14.43 3.23 -2.33
CA TYR A 230 -13.38 2.23 -2.22
C TYR A 230 -13.93 0.84 -2.49
N ARG A 231 -13.14 0.01 -3.19
CA ARG A 231 -13.36 -1.43 -3.28
C ARG A 231 -12.50 -2.12 -2.24
N TYR A 232 -13.13 -2.94 -1.41
CA TYR A 232 -12.44 -3.79 -0.42
C TYR A 232 -12.55 -5.24 -0.84
N THR A 233 -11.45 -5.97 -0.70
CA THR A 233 -11.37 -7.43 -0.71
C THR A 233 -10.54 -7.87 0.48
N ALA A 234 -10.80 -9.06 0.98
CA ALA A 234 -10.07 -9.63 2.10
C ALA A 234 -9.38 -10.93 1.69
N GLN A 235 -8.24 -11.23 2.33
CA GLN A 235 -7.50 -12.46 2.12
C GLN A 235 -7.02 -12.99 3.46
N ARG A 236 -7.23 -14.28 3.73
CA ARG A 236 -6.70 -14.95 4.91
C ARG A 236 -5.31 -15.48 4.63
N ARG A 237 -4.42 -15.35 5.60
CA ARG A 237 -3.05 -15.86 5.55
C ARG A 237 -2.81 -16.80 6.71
N SER A 238 -2.14 -17.89 6.46
CA SER A 238 -1.65 -18.81 7.48
C SER A 238 -0.20 -19.18 7.17
N SER A 239 0.54 -19.64 8.18
CA SER A 239 1.92 -20.07 8.02
C SER A 239 2.08 -21.53 8.39
N VAL A 240 2.85 -22.25 7.61
CA VAL A 240 3.22 -23.66 7.86
C VAL A 240 4.72 -23.75 8.07
N HIS A 241 5.13 -24.42 9.15
CA HIS A 241 6.53 -24.67 9.45
C HIS A 241 6.95 -26.02 8.88
N LEU A 242 7.92 -26.03 7.96
CA LEU A 242 8.43 -27.23 7.30
C LEU A 242 9.96 -27.25 7.39
N GLY A 243 10.49 -28.00 8.35
CA GLY A 243 11.91 -27.98 8.68
C GLY A 243 12.35 -26.61 9.19
N ASP A 244 13.34 -26.02 8.55
CA ASP A 244 13.89 -24.68 8.83
C ASP A 244 13.13 -23.53 8.17
N ARG A 245 12.04 -23.81 7.45
CA ARG A 245 11.30 -22.83 6.65
C ARG A 245 9.90 -22.57 7.19
N THR A 246 9.52 -21.31 7.17
CA THR A 246 8.14 -20.86 7.37
C THR A 246 7.57 -20.45 6.01
N ILE A 247 6.52 -21.13 5.59
CA ILE A 247 5.86 -20.90 4.29
C ILE A 247 4.49 -20.27 4.53
N GLU A 248 4.25 -19.11 3.93
CA GLU A 248 2.94 -18.46 3.95
C GLU A 248 2.01 -19.09 2.90
N LEU A 249 0.82 -19.44 3.34
CA LEU A 249 -0.31 -19.87 2.49
C LEU A 249 -1.39 -18.79 2.53
N ARG A 250 -2.00 -18.50 1.39
CA ARG A 250 -3.06 -17.50 1.27
C ARG A 250 -4.34 -18.13 0.76
N SER A 251 -5.46 -17.61 1.23
CA SER A 251 -6.76 -17.92 0.64
C SER A 251 -6.93 -17.26 -0.73
N GLU A 252 -7.93 -17.66 -1.48
CA GLU A 252 -8.48 -16.80 -2.53
C GLU A 252 -8.94 -15.46 -1.93
N LEU A 253 -9.03 -14.43 -2.77
CA LEU A 253 -9.64 -13.16 -2.35
C LEU A 253 -11.14 -13.36 -2.11
N SER A 254 -11.67 -12.66 -1.12
CA SER A 254 -13.13 -12.58 -0.90
C SER A 254 -13.86 -11.99 -2.10
N ALA A 255 -15.16 -12.18 -2.16
CA ALA A 255 -16.01 -11.33 -2.99
C ALA A 255 -15.75 -9.85 -2.68
N PRO A 256 -15.63 -8.97 -3.69
CA PRO A 256 -15.37 -7.55 -3.48
C PRO A 256 -16.64 -6.86 -2.97
N ILE A 257 -16.46 -5.88 -2.09
CA ILE A 257 -17.49 -4.92 -1.72
C ILE A 257 -17.07 -3.52 -2.11
N VAL A 258 -18.04 -2.67 -2.44
CA VAL A 258 -17.80 -1.24 -2.67
C VAL A 258 -18.50 -0.45 -1.57
N PHE A 259 -17.75 0.43 -0.93
CA PHE A 259 -18.26 1.26 0.15
C PHE A 259 -17.76 2.70 0.01
N THR A 260 -18.66 3.64 0.34
CA THR A 260 -18.34 5.08 0.40
C THR A 260 -18.68 5.58 1.80
N LEU A 261 -17.66 6.06 2.53
CA LEU A 261 -17.88 6.62 3.84
C LEU A 261 -18.68 7.90 3.75
N SER A 262 -19.77 7.98 4.52
CA SER A 262 -20.60 9.19 4.58
C SER A 262 -19.83 10.36 5.20
N GLN A 263 -20.17 11.58 4.82
CA GLN A 263 -19.67 12.82 5.44
C GLN A 263 -20.52 13.30 6.63
N THR A 264 -21.56 12.56 7.00
CA THR A 264 -22.59 13.00 7.93
C THR A 264 -22.38 12.52 9.37
N TYR A 265 -21.19 12.09 9.74
CA TYR A 265 -20.88 11.71 11.12
C TYR A 265 -20.52 12.94 11.95
N PRO A 266 -21.39 13.41 12.86
CA PRO A 266 -21.09 14.55 13.70
C PRO A 266 -19.96 14.22 14.69
N PRO A 267 -19.19 15.21 15.15
CA PRO A 267 -18.19 15.02 16.18
C PRO A 267 -18.82 14.52 17.49
N PRO A 268 -18.04 13.96 18.45
CA PRO A 268 -18.52 13.69 19.79
C PRO A 268 -19.02 14.95 20.48
N ALA A 269 -19.98 14.80 21.39
CA ALA A 269 -20.39 15.93 22.21
C ALA A 269 -19.25 16.37 23.15
N PRO A 270 -19.07 17.67 23.41
CA PRO A 270 -18.16 18.15 24.45
C PRO A 270 -18.64 17.66 25.82
N THR A 271 -17.77 17.68 26.83
CA THR A 271 -18.06 17.23 28.19
C THR A 271 -17.60 18.25 29.22
N GLY A 272 -18.03 18.14 30.49
CA GLY A 272 -17.52 18.94 31.58
C GLY A 272 -17.86 20.44 31.51
N LEU A 273 -19.04 20.79 30.97
CA LEU A 273 -19.48 22.18 30.90
C LEU A 273 -19.66 22.75 32.31
N ASN A 274 -18.96 23.82 32.60
CA ASN A 274 -19.05 24.57 33.84
C ASN A 274 -19.24 26.07 33.55
N ALA A 275 -19.79 26.81 34.53
CA ALA A 275 -20.01 28.23 34.42
C ALA A 275 -19.66 28.95 35.73
N ALA A 276 -19.14 30.15 35.61
CA ALA A 276 -18.90 31.07 36.73
C ALA A 276 -19.49 32.44 36.37
N GLY A 277 -20.44 32.93 37.19
CA GLY A 277 -20.99 34.26 37.07
C GLY A 277 -20.29 35.24 38.05
N TYR A 278 -20.01 36.44 37.61
CA TYR A 278 -19.39 37.49 38.41
C TYR A 278 -19.77 38.89 37.91
N SER A 279 -19.65 39.85 38.81
CA SER A 279 -19.80 41.27 38.45
C SER A 279 -18.44 41.82 38.05
N THR A 280 -18.39 42.52 36.92
CA THR A 280 -17.18 43.20 36.43
C THR A 280 -16.91 44.49 37.23
N GLU A 281 -15.74 45.08 37.12
CA GLU A 281 -15.40 46.36 37.75
C GLU A 281 -16.34 47.51 37.36
N THR A 282 -16.97 47.42 36.21
CA THR A 282 -17.96 48.38 35.70
C THR A 282 -19.39 48.08 36.17
N SER A 283 -19.59 47.16 37.14
CA SER A 283 -20.88 46.67 37.65
C SER A 283 -21.74 45.94 36.63
N ALA A 284 -21.19 45.61 35.48
CA ALA A 284 -21.82 44.69 34.51
C ALA A 284 -21.70 43.25 34.98
N PHE A 285 -22.72 42.44 34.75
CA PHE A 285 -22.67 41.02 35.06
C PHE A 285 -22.25 40.20 33.84
N ALA A 286 -21.39 39.23 34.02
CA ALA A 286 -20.96 38.31 32.97
C ALA A 286 -20.95 36.87 33.46
N ILE A 287 -21.02 35.90 32.55
CA ILE A 287 -20.90 34.47 32.81
C ILE A 287 -19.80 33.92 31.92
N ASP A 288 -18.76 33.38 32.57
CA ASP A 288 -17.71 32.61 31.87
C ASP A 288 -18.09 31.14 31.86
N LEU A 289 -18.01 30.53 30.66
CA LEU A 289 -18.27 29.12 30.40
C LEU A 289 -16.97 28.46 29.98
N ILE A 290 -16.74 27.27 30.51
CA ILE A 290 -15.63 26.39 30.10
C ILE A 290 -16.13 24.97 29.94
N TRP A 291 -15.50 24.23 29.03
CA TRP A 291 -15.81 22.81 28.83
C TRP A 291 -14.55 22.03 28.43
N GLN A 292 -14.63 20.71 28.48
CA GLN A 292 -13.53 19.87 28.00
C GLN A 292 -13.58 19.80 26.46
N PRO A 293 -12.45 20.01 25.76
CA PRO A 293 -12.41 19.93 24.32
C PRO A 293 -12.70 18.50 23.84
N VAL A 294 -13.29 18.41 22.66
CA VAL A 294 -13.46 17.15 21.95
C VAL A 294 -12.12 16.58 21.56
N ASN A 295 -11.89 15.29 21.81
CA ASN A 295 -10.69 14.62 21.30
C ASN A 295 -10.81 14.44 19.78
N GLU A 296 -9.92 15.11 19.04
CA GLU A 296 -9.88 15.11 17.58
C GLU A 296 -9.10 13.92 17.00
N THR A 297 -8.42 13.14 17.85
CA THR A 297 -7.62 11.99 17.38
C THR A 297 -8.49 10.98 16.67
N GLY A 298 -8.19 10.76 15.40
CA GLY A 298 -8.89 9.78 14.56
C GLY A 298 -10.27 10.21 14.05
N LEU A 299 -10.69 11.48 14.18
CA LEU A 299 -11.90 11.96 13.53
C LEU A 299 -11.76 11.96 12.02
N VAL A 300 -12.79 11.48 11.33
CA VAL A 300 -12.83 11.46 9.84
C VAL A 300 -12.92 12.88 9.26
N THR A 301 -13.63 13.78 9.98
CA THR A 301 -13.79 15.18 9.59
C THR A 301 -13.22 16.07 10.71
N PRO A 302 -12.31 16.99 10.40
CA PRO A 302 -11.74 17.90 11.39
C PRO A 302 -12.80 18.74 12.11
N LEU A 303 -12.56 19.05 13.36
CA LEU A 303 -13.40 19.96 14.15
C LEU A 303 -13.25 21.39 13.62
N ALA A 304 -14.37 22.09 13.43
CA ALA A 304 -14.38 23.54 13.16
C ALA A 304 -14.41 24.36 14.46
N GLY A 305 -14.94 23.79 15.54
CA GLY A 305 -15.08 24.46 16.83
C GLY A 305 -16.38 24.11 17.55
N TYR A 306 -16.90 25.08 18.29
CA TYR A 306 -18.09 24.91 19.14
C TYR A 306 -19.13 25.97 18.85
N ASN A 307 -20.43 25.59 18.95
CA ASN A 307 -21.55 26.51 18.98
C ASN A 307 -22.16 26.54 20.39
N LEU A 308 -22.42 27.76 20.86
CA LEU A 308 -23.06 28.03 22.13
C LEU A 308 -24.46 28.54 21.96
N TYR A 309 -25.35 28.06 22.80
CA TYR A 309 -26.76 28.47 22.83
C TYR A 309 -27.14 28.84 24.27
N ARG A 310 -28.07 29.79 24.41
CA ARG A 310 -28.63 30.22 25.69
C ARG A 310 -30.15 30.35 25.57
N GLU A 311 -30.85 29.90 26.58
CA GLU A 311 -32.27 30.16 26.78
C GLU A 311 -32.52 30.61 28.24
N THR A 312 -33.54 31.45 28.45
CA THR A 312 -33.95 31.89 29.78
C THR A 312 -35.01 30.90 30.32
N LEU A 313 -34.92 30.59 31.62
CA LEU A 313 -35.82 29.70 32.32
C LEU A 313 -36.68 30.44 33.35
N ASP A 314 -37.90 29.96 33.56
CA ASP A 314 -38.73 30.35 34.73
C ASP A 314 -38.27 29.62 36.01
N ALA A 315 -38.92 29.95 37.15
CA ALA A 315 -38.62 29.32 38.43
C ALA A 315 -38.94 27.80 38.44
N ALA A 316 -39.71 27.30 37.54
CA ALA A 316 -39.99 25.89 37.37
C ALA A 316 -39.03 25.19 36.36
N GLY A 317 -38.02 25.89 35.84
CA GLY A 317 -37.03 25.38 34.92
C GLY A 317 -37.54 25.24 33.45
N ARG A 318 -38.67 25.87 33.13
CA ARG A 318 -39.24 25.82 31.76
C ARG A 318 -38.70 27.01 30.95
N PRO A 319 -38.38 26.84 29.67
CA PRO A 319 -37.94 27.92 28.80
C PRO A 319 -38.98 29.04 28.70
N THR A 320 -38.56 30.26 28.88
CA THR A 320 -39.31 31.51 28.70
C THR A 320 -38.91 32.24 27.43
N SER A 321 -37.82 31.84 26.80
CA SER A 321 -37.34 32.35 25.50
C SER A 321 -36.90 31.22 24.60
N PRO A 322 -36.89 31.41 23.27
CA PRO A 322 -36.26 30.49 22.35
C PRO A 322 -34.77 30.35 22.68
N SER A 323 -34.19 29.18 22.39
CA SER A 323 -32.74 28.98 22.44
C SER A 323 -32.07 29.85 21.37
N THR A 324 -31.16 30.70 21.79
CA THR A 324 -30.46 31.66 20.92
C THR A 324 -28.98 31.30 20.83
N GLN A 325 -28.43 31.24 19.64
CA GLN A 325 -27.00 31.05 19.44
C GLN A 325 -26.25 32.35 19.80
N LEU A 326 -25.21 32.24 20.63
CA LEU A 326 -24.43 33.37 21.13
C LEU A 326 -23.22 33.74 20.28
N ASN A 327 -22.71 32.78 19.50
CA ASN A 327 -21.57 32.98 18.59
C ASN A 327 -22.02 32.99 17.14
N THR A 328 -21.42 33.84 16.30
CA THR A 328 -21.71 33.96 14.89
C THR A 328 -20.88 33.00 14.01
N SER A 329 -19.76 32.52 14.54
CA SER A 329 -18.87 31.54 13.92
C SER A 329 -18.39 30.55 14.96
N PRO A 330 -18.05 29.30 14.58
CA PRO A 330 -17.56 28.30 15.53
C PRO A 330 -16.37 28.81 16.36
N ILE A 331 -16.42 28.57 17.67
CA ILE A 331 -15.41 29.00 18.64
C ILE A 331 -14.34 27.89 18.71
N PRO A 332 -13.06 28.20 18.43
CA PRO A 332 -12.01 27.18 18.45
C PRO A 332 -11.56 26.79 19.87
N GLN A 333 -11.66 27.71 20.86
CA GLN A 333 -11.31 27.44 22.24
C GLN A 333 -12.48 26.84 23.02
N PRO A 334 -12.23 26.00 24.04
CA PRO A 334 -13.26 25.40 24.89
C PRO A 334 -13.74 26.35 26.00
N SER A 335 -13.96 27.62 25.69
CA SER A 335 -14.42 28.66 26.61
C SER A 335 -15.19 29.76 25.89
N PHE A 336 -16.07 30.43 26.64
CA PHE A 336 -16.84 31.56 26.15
C PHE A 336 -17.19 32.54 27.25
N HIS A 337 -17.12 33.83 26.91
CA HIS A 337 -17.48 34.92 27.81
C HIS A 337 -18.82 35.53 27.38
N ASP A 338 -19.87 35.32 28.18
CA ASP A 338 -21.19 35.92 27.96
C ASP A 338 -21.35 37.21 28.73
N ALA A 339 -20.96 38.33 28.13
CA ALA A 339 -21.14 39.68 28.69
C ALA A 339 -22.57 40.20 28.61
N THR A 340 -23.49 39.43 28.00
CA THR A 340 -24.89 39.82 27.85
C THR A 340 -25.82 39.15 28.84
N ALA A 341 -25.25 38.42 29.82
CA ALA A 341 -25.99 37.75 30.86
C ALA A 341 -26.56 38.75 31.88
N ASN A 342 -27.69 38.40 32.52
CA ASN A 342 -28.30 39.18 33.57
C ASN A 342 -28.24 38.41 34.89
N ALA A 343 -27.81 39.09 35.96
CA ALA A 343 -27.60 38.48 37.29
C ALA A 343 -28.87 37.87 37.90
N VAL A 344 -30.07 38.39 37.59
CA VAL A 344 -31.35 37.93 38.16
C VAL A 344 -32.03 36.85 37.35
N ALA A 345 -31.49 36.47 36.19
CA ALA A 345 -32.06 35.46 35.31
C ALA A 345 -31.49 34.07 35.55
N THR A 346 -32.29 33.02 35.35
CA THR A 346 -31.84 31.64 35.26
C THR A 346 -31.63 31.33 33.78
N TYR A 347 -30.45 30.80 33.44
CA TYR A 347 -30.14 30.42 32.09
C TYR A 347 -29.89 28.92 31.96
N ARG A 348 -30.28 28.34 30.80
CA ARG A 348 -29.75 27.08 30.34
C ARG A 348 -28.79 27.38 29.19
N TYR A 349 -27.53 27.01 29.36
CA TYR A 349 -26.52 27.03 28.31
C TYR A 349 -26.41 25.64 27.67
N SER A 350 -26.20 25.63 26.36
CA SER A 350 -25.98 24.42 25.59
C SER A 350 -24.76 24.59 24.71
N VAL A 351 -23.87 23.62 24.71
CA VAL A 351 -22.65 23.60 23.86
C VAL A 351 -22.68 22.39 22.96
N THR A 352 -22.42 22.60 21.68
CA THR A 352 -22.25 21.55 20.69
C THR A 352 -20.92 21.69 19.99
N ALA A 353 -20.32 20.58 19.58
CA ALA A 353 -19.18 20.58 18.68
C ALA A 353 -19.68 20.55 17.22
N ILE A 354 -18.98 21.25 16.33
CA ILE A 354 -19.31 21.30 14.90
C ILE A 354 -18.05 21.03 14.08
N ASP A 355 -18.15 20.22 13.04
CA ASP A 355 -17.06 19.94 12.13
C ASP A 355 -17.01 20.91 10.94
N VAL A 356 -15.92 20.85 10.15
CA VAL A 356 -15.74 21.71 8.96
C VAL A 356 -16.76 21.45 7.83
N LYS A 357 -17.60 20.40 7.95
CA LYS A 357 -18.69 20.10 7.03
C LYS A 357 -20.05 20.58 7.53
N GLY A 358 -20.09 21.16 8.75
CA GLY A 358 -21.33 21.63 9.38
C GLY A 358 -22.11 20.56 10.15
N ASN A 359 -21.57 19.35 10.33
CA ASN A 359 -22.22 18.34 11.16
C ASN A 359 -22.06 18.71 12.65
N GLN A 360 -23.16 18.75 13.38
CA GLN A 360 -23.19 19.22 14.76
C GLN A 360 -23.47 18.06 15.71
N SER A 361 -22.74 18.00 16.83
CA SER A 361 -22.89 16.97 17.86
C SER A 361 -24.20 17.12 18.65
N ALA A 362 -24.51 16.12 19.48
CA ALA A 362 -25.45 16.32 20.58
C ALA A 362 -24.95 17.46 21.50
N ALA A 363 -25.90 18.17 22.13
CA ALA A 363 -25.57 19.24 23.07
C ALA A 363 -25.26 18.71 24.47
N ILE A 364 -24.27 19.29 25.14
CA ILE A 364 -24.17 19.25 26.60
C ILE A 364 -24.85 20.49 27.15
N THR A 365 -25.57 20.38 28.27
CA THR A 365 -26.34 21.47 28.85
C THR A 365 -25.96 21.72 30.30
N LEU A 366 -26.06 23.00 30.73
CA LEU A 366 -25.86 23.43 32.09
C LEU A 366 -26.88 24.51 32.45
N VAL A 367 -27.53 24.36 33.61
CA VAL A 367 -28.39 25.40 34.16
C VAL A 367 -27.59 26.26 35.14
N VAL A 368 -27.57 27.56 34.87
CA VAL A 368 -26.92 28.59 35.74
C VAL A 368 -28.01 29.38 36.45
N PRO A 369 -28.11 29.27 37.80
CA PRO A 369 -29.08 30.01 38.59
C PRO A 369 -28.76 31.51 38.63
N PRO A 370 -29.69 32.35 39.11
CA PRO A 370 -29.41 33.77 39.35
C PRO A 370 -28.25 33.93 40.33
N SER A 371 -27.48 34.97 40.14
CA SER A 371 -26.44 35.37 41.12
C SER A 371 -27.10 35.94 42.38
N THR A 372 -26.93 35.27 43.51
CA THR A 372 -27.48 35.72 44.82
C THR A 372 -26.58 36.70 45.54
N LYS A 373 -25.47 37.15 44.93
CA LYS A 373 -24.62 38.21 45.52
C LYS A 373 -25.02 39.56 44.99
N LEU A 374 -25.74 40.27 45.79
CA LEU A 374 -25.77 41.71 45.83
C LEU A 374 -24.58 42.22 46.60
#